data_c8a3859573ce792d7ed7a21abc74902c
#
_entry.id   c8a3859573ce792d7ed7a21abc74902c
#
_cell.length_a   1.000
_cell.length_b   1.000
_cell.length_c   1.000
_cell.angle_alpha   90.00
_cell.angle_beta   90.00
_cell.angle_gamma   90.00
#
_symmetry.space_group_name_H-M   'P 1'
#
loop_
_entity.id
_entity.type
_entity.pdbx_description
1 polymer ?
#
loop_
_entity_poly.entity_id
_entity_poly.type
_entity_poly.pdbx_seq_one_letter_code
_entity_poly.pdbx_strand_id
1 'polypeptide(L)'
;MEYTHLVSVAAMVHDDNGRILLVNSPWRGWEYPGGIIEPGETFETALRREIREESGVEVEIERFVGICKNVEKNIVNIDFVCRYAGGELTTSDESTEVIWATPEEAMELITFPLTKKRLANMLSGDKNAHFFGFIREPFTVVEDIAFPVGE
;
A
#
# COMPACT_ATOMS: atom_id res chain seq x y z
N MET A 1 8.17 -8.52 -29.27
CA MET A 1 8.35 -7.75 -28.02
C MET A 1 7.52 -8.38 -26.92
N GLU A 2 8.13 -8.63 -25.80
CA GLU A 2 7.43 -9.14 -24.65
C GLU A 2 7.02 -7.98 -23.74
N TYR A 3 5.80 -8.01 -23.27
CA TYR A 3 5.29 -7.02 -22.33
C TYR A 3 5.22 -7.68 -20.95
N THR A 4 6.20 -7.38 -20.10
CA THR A 4 6.31 -7.99 -18.80
C THR A 4 6.24 -6.93 -17.70
N HIS A 5 5.11 -6.88 -17.03
CA HIS A 5 4.90 -6.02 -15.87
C HIS A 5 4.29 -6.84 -14.76
N LEU A 6 4.73 -6.58 -13.53
CA LEU A 6 4.04 -7.05 -12.34
C LEU A 6 3.13 -5.93 -11.85
N VAL A 7 1.96 -6.29 -11.38
CA VAL A 7 1.01 -5.33 -10.81
C VAL A 7 0.75 -5.72 -9.36
N SER A 8 0.92 -4.78 -8.45
CA SER A 8 0.63 -4.98 -7.04
C SER A 8 -0.44 -4.03 -6.56
N VAL A 9 -1.12 -4.41 -5.50
CA VAL A 9 -2.12 -3.59 -4.81
C VAL A 9 -1.73 -3.48 -3.36
N ALA A 10 -2.00 -2.32 -2.76
CA ALA A 10 -1.71 -2.09 -1.35
C ALA A 10 -2.72 -1.10 -0.78
N ALA A 11 -2.85 -1.09 0.54
CA ALA A 11 -3.77 -0.17 1.18
C ALA A 11 -3.28 0.31 2.53
N MET A 12 -3.60 1.56 2.81
CA MET A 12 -3.61 2.08 4.16
C MET A 12 -4.97 1.71 4.76
N VAL A 13 -4.96 0.85 5.77
CA VAL A 13 -6.19 0.41 6.45
C VAL A 13 -6.30 1.18 7.75
N HIS A 14 -7.40 1.88 7.95
CA HIS A 14 -7.62 2.64 9.19
C HIS A 14 -8.75 2.03 10.02
N ASP A 15 -8.65 2.19 11.34
CA ASP A 15 -9.71 1.82 12.27
C ASP A 15 -10.55 3.05 12.64
N ASP A 16 -11.53 2.89 13.53
CA ASP A 16 -12.40 3.97 13.95
C ASP A 16 -11.70 5.03 14.82
N ASN A 17 -10.50 4.73 15.29
CA ASN A 17 -9.72 5.64 16.15
C ASN A 17 -8.62 6.37 15.34
N GLY A 18 -8.63 6.26 14.04
CA GLY A 18 -7.64 6.91 13.19
C GLY A 18 -6.27 6.24 13.18
N ARG A 19 -6.16 5.03 13.75
CA ARG A 19 -4.92 4.25 13.68
C ARG A 19 -4.88 3.47 12.38
N ILE A 20 -3.68 3.18 11.91
CA ILE A 20 -3.48 2.47 10.66
C ILE A 20 -2.75 1.14 10.88
N LEU A 21 -3.05 0.20 10.00
CA LEU A 21 -2.52 -1.15 10.06
C LEU A 21 -1.12 -1.19 9.49
N LEU A 22 -0.17 -1.71 10.27
CA LEU A 22 1.19 -1.93 9.81
C LEU A 22 1.58 -3.39 10.03
N VAL A 23 2.38 -3.89 9.11
CA VAL A 23 2.98 -5.22 9.18
C VAL A 23 4.49 -5.08 9.12
N ASN A 24 5.21 -5.94 9.84
CA ASN A 24 6.66 -5.95 9.81
C ASN A 24 7.16 -7.13 8.99
N SER A 25 7.68 -6.82 7.80
CA SER A 25 8.26 -7.82 6.91
C SER A 25 9.70 -8.12 7.33
N PRO A 26 10.13 -9.41 7.40
CA PRO A 26 11.52 -9.74 7.72
C PRO A 26 12.53 -9.19 6.70
N TRP A 27 12.07 -8.85 5.49
CA TRP A 27 12.96 -8.36 4.43
C TRP A 27 12.94 -6.85 4.25
N ARG A 28 11.76 -6.22 4.48
CA ARG A 28 11.57 -4.79 4.19
C ARG A 28 11.29 -3.93 5.41
N GLY A 29 11.11 -4.56 6.59
CA GLY A 29 10.72 -3.85 7.79
C GLY A 29 9.25 -3.47 7.80
N TRP A 30 8.91 -2.39 8.46
CA TRP A 30 7.53 -1.94 8.60
C TRP A 30 6.97 -1.40 7.29
N GLU A 31 5.74 -1.82 6.99
CA GLU A 31 5.02 -1.36 5.81
C GLU A 31 3.51 -1.54 6.02
N TYR A 32 2.69 -0.93 5.15
CA TYR A 32 1.27 -1.24 5.08
C TYR A 32 1.10 -2.49 4.21
N PRO A 33 -0.04 -3.22 4.36
CA PRO A 33 -0.19 -4.49 3.65
C PRO A 33 -0.46 -4.32 2.17
N GLY A 34 -0.04 -5.30 1.40
CA GLY A 34 -0.25 -5.37 -0.03
C GLY A 34 0.57 -6.48 -0.67
N GLY A 35 0.39 -6.67 -1.96
CA GLY A 35 1.14 -7.67 -2.70
C GLY A 35 0.71 -7.78 -4.15
N ILE A 36 1.27 -8.75 -4.83
CA ILE A 36 1.11 -8.94 -6.27
C ILE A 36 -0.27 -9.51 -6.60
N ILE A 37 -0.90 -8.94 -7.62
CA ILE A 37 -2.14 -9.48 -8.18
C ILE A 37 -1.79 -10.75 -8.95
N GLU A 38 -2.45 -11.84 -8.61
CA GLU A 38 -2.23 -13.12 -9.29
C GLU A 38 -3.09 -13.23 -10.56
N PRO A 39 -2.68 -14.07 -11.51
CA PRO A 39 -3.48 -14.29 -12.72
C PRO A 39 -4.92 -14.67 -12.36
N GLY A 40 -5.87 -14.02 -13.00
CA GLY A 40 -7.30 -14.29 -12.78
C GLY A 40 -7.94 -13.51 -11.64
N GLU A 41 -7.15 -12.82 -10.82
CA GLU A 41 -7.71 -12.00 -9.74
C GLU A 41 -8.09 -10.61 -10.23
N THR A 42 -9.16 -10.07 -9.67
CA THR A 42 -9.48 -8.65 -9.80
C THR A 42 -8.67 -7.85 -8.77
N PHE A 43 -8.64 -6.54 -8.91
CA PHE A 43 -7.95 -5.65 -7.96
C PHE A 43 -8.50 -5.84 -6.54
N GLU A 44 -9.81 -5.85 -6.40
CA GLU A 44 -10.48 -6.00 -5.10
C GLU A 44 -10.18 -7.35 -4.47
N THR A 45 -10.28 -8.43 -5.23
CA THR A 45 -10.00 -9.78 -4.74
C THR A 45 -8.57 -9.90 -4.25
N ALA A 46 -7.61 -9.40 -5.02
CA ALA A 46 -6.19 -9.43 -4.65
C ALA A 46 -5.92 -8.62 -3.39
N LEU A 47 -6.48 -7.41 -3.31
CA LEU A 47 -6.27 -6.53 -2.17
C LEU A 47 -6.81 -7.15 -0.88
N ARG A 48 -8.04 -7.67 -0.91
CA ARG A 48 -8.64 -8.32 0.27
C ARG A 48 -7.85 -9.56 0.69
N ARG A 49 -7.40 -10.35 -0.27
CA ARG A 49 -6.60 -11.55 -0.01
C ARG A 49 -5.27 -11.20 0.65
N GLU A 50 -4.53 -10.25 0.09
CA GLU A 50 -3.23 -9.84 0.62
C GLU A 50 -3.36 -9.28 2.04
N ILE A 51 -4.34 -8.42 2.29
CA ILE A 51 -4.54 -7.85 3.63
C ILE A 51 -4.86 -8.97 4.63
N ARG A 52 -5.73 -9.90 4.26
CA ARG A 52 -6.09 -11.02 5.12
C ARG A 52 -4.90 -11.93 5.41
N GLU A 53 -4.14 -12.28 4.37
CA GLU A 53 -2.98 -13.18 4.52
C GLU A 53 -1.89 -12.55 5.39
N GLU A 54 -1.64 -11.27 5.22
CA GLU A 54 -0.56 -10.59 5.95
C GLU A 54 -0.95 -10.17 7.36
N SER A 55 -2.21 -9.91 7.64
CA SER A 55 -2.62 -9.30 8.90
C SER A 55 -3.81 -9.96 9.61
N GLY A 56 -4.59 -10.78 8.92
CA GLY A 56 -5.82 -11.34 9.46
C GLY A 56 -7.03 -10.40 9.37
N VAL A 57 -6.87 -9.23 8.80
CA VAL A 57 -7.89 -8.18 8.81
C VAL A 57 -8.79 -8.25 7.57
N GLU A 58 -10.08 -8.03 7.78
CA GLU A 58 -11.07 -7.84 6.72
C GLU A 58 -11.34 -6.34 6.56
N VAL A 59 -11.52 -5.89 5.31
CA VAL A 59 -11.64 -4.46 5.01
C VAL A 59 -12.80 -4.14 4.08
N GLU A 60 -13.21 -2.87 4.13
CA GLU A 60 -14.01 -2.24 3.10
C GLU A 60 -13.13 -1.24 2.35
N ILE A 61 -13.14 -1.29 1.03
CA ILE A 61 -12.35 -0.39 0.20
C ILE A 61 -13.08 0.95 0.12
N GLU A 62 -12.41 2.03 0.53
CA GLU A 62 -13.04 3.35 0.55
C GLU A 62 -12.72 4.21 -0.66
N ARG A 63 -11.46 4.25 -1.07
CA ARG A 63 -11.06 5.10 -2.19
C ARG A 63 -9.75 4.67 -2.83
N PHE A 64 -9.62 5.01 -4.09
CA PHE A 64 -8.38 4.92 -4.84
C PHE A 64 -7.49 6.13 -4.51
N VAL A 65 -6.20 5.92 -4.34
CA VAL A 65 -5.24 6.99 -4.05
C VAL A 65 -4.36 7.30 -5.24
N GLY A 66 -3.77 6.29 -5.84
CA GLY A 66 -2.86 6.53 -6.94
C GLY A 66 -2.13 5.29 -7.42
N ILE A 67 -1.26 5.53 -8.38
CA ILE A 67 -0.43 4.50 -9.01
C ILE A 67 1.01 4.99 -9.02
N CYS A 68 1.95 4.10 -8.68
CA CYS A 68 3.35 4.40 -8.90
C CYS A 68 4.01 3.26 -9.66
N LYS A 69 5.06 3.59 -10.38
CA LYS A 69 5.78 2.59 -11.18
C LYS A 69 7.26 2.64 -10.88
N ASN A 70 7.81 1.47 -10.55
CA ASN A 70 9.24 1.24 -10.60
C ASN A 70 9.61 1.12 -12.08
N VAL A 71 10.25 2.16 -12.63
CA VAL A 71 10.47 2.22 -14.07
C VAL A 71 11.56 1.27 -14.55
N GLU A 72 12.45 0.82 -13.68
CA GLU A 72 13.49 -0.12 -14.01
C GLU A 72 13.02 -1.57 -13.96
N LYS A 73 12.20 -1.89 -12.96
CA LYS A 73 11.75 -3.26 -12.72
C LYS A 73 10.39 -3.57 -13.32
N ASN A 74 9.72 -2.56 -13.89
CA ASN A 74 8.40 -2.70 -14.50
C ASN A 74 7.37 -3.26 -13.49
N ILE A 75 7.33 -2.67 -12.32
CA ILE A 75 6.35 -2.99 -11.29
C ILE A 75 5.42 -1.79 -11.14
N VAL A 76 4.13 -2.04 -11.34
CA VAL A 76 3.08 -1.03 -11.16
C VAL A 76 2.40 -1.30 -9.83
N ASN A 77 2.37 -0.30 -8.95
CA ASN A 77 1.74 -0.41 -7.64
C ASN A 77 0.49 0.47 -7.60
N ILE A 78 -0.62 -0.09 -7.15
CA ILE A 78 -1.90 0.61 -7.05
C ILE A 78 -2.27 0.73 -5.58
N ASP A 79 -2.52 1.95 -5.12
CA ASP A 79 -2.75 2.26 -3.71
C ASP A 79 -4.18 2.68 -3.42
N PHE A 80 -4.70 2.14 -2.32
CA PHE A 80 -6.06 2.41 -1.84
C PHE A 80 -6.05 2.83 -0.38
N VAL A 81 -7.14 3.42 0.06
CA VAL A 81 -7.47 3.55 1.48
C VAL A 81 -8.63 2.63 1.77
N CYS A 82 -8.50 1.86 2.83
CA CYS A 82 -9.52 0.91 3.27
C CYS A 82 -9.89 1.16 4.73
N ARG A 83 -11.09 0.74 5.11
CA ARG A 83 -11.57 0.79 6.48
C ARG A 83 -11.60 -0.61 7.07
N TYR A 84 -11.17 -0.74 8.31
CA TYR A 84 -11.26 -1.99 9.05
C TYR A 84 -12.73 -2.45 9.15
N ALA A 85 -12.99 -3.69 8.81
CA ALA A 85 -14.34 -4.27 8.81
C ALA A 85 -14.44 -5.56 9.63
N GLY A 86 -13.35 -6.03 10.20
CA GLY A 86 -13.37 -7.23 11.03
C GLY A 86 -12.05 -7.99 11.02
N GLY A 87 -12.05 -9.12 11.68
CA GLY A 87 -10.86 -9.95 11.82
C GLY A 87 -9.96 -9.52 12.97
N GLU A 88 -9.05 -10.41 13.36
CA GLU A 88 -8.10 -10.18 14.43
C GLU A 88 -6.68 -10.17 13.86
N LEU A 89 -5.83 -9.31 14.43
CA LEU A 89 -4.43 -9.23 14.00
C LEU A 89 -3.76 -10.58 14.16
N THR A 90 -3.19 -11.06 13.05
CA THR A 90 -2.55 -12.37 12.98
C THR A 90 -1.23 -12.22 12.23
N THR A 91 -0.19 -12.82 12.76
CA THR A 91 1.13 -12.84 12.10
C THR A 91 1.20 -13.97 11.06
N SER A 92 2.22 -13.89 10.21
CA SER A 92 2.49 -14.90 9.19
C SER A 92 4.00 -15.00 8.98
N ASP A 93 4.45 -15.88 8.09
CA ASP A 93 5.87 -15.98 7.74
C ASP A 93 6.38 -14.69 7.07
N GLU A 94 5.48 -13.95 6.45
CA GLU A 94 5.81 -12.69 5.77
C GLU A 94 5.53 -11.45 6.64
N SER A 95 4.86 -11.64 7.79
CA SER A 95 4.49 -10.56 8.70
C SER A 95 4.75 -11.01 10.13
N THR A 96 5.95 -10.75 10.62
CA THR A 96 6.37 -11.21 11.96
C THR A 96 5.75 -10.41 13.09
N GLU A 97 5.29 -9.20 12.80
CA GLU A 97 4.55 -8.35 13.73
C GLU A 97 3.44 -7.65 12.96
N VAL A 98 2.30 -7.47 13.60
CA VAL A 98 1.14 -6.77 13.03
C VAL A 98 0.59 -5.87 14.13
N ILE A 99 0.47 -4.57 13.83
CA ILE A 99 0.03 -3.58 14.82
C ILE A 99 -0.93 -2.55 14.23
N TRP A 100 -1.65 -1.88 15.12
CA TRP A 100 -2.33 -0.61 14.82
C TRP A 100 -1.42 0.50 15.33
N ALA A 101 -1.08 1.45 14.46
CA ALA A 101 -0.19 2.56 14.78
C ALA A 101 -0.87 3.89 14.46
N THR A 102 -0.52 4.94 15.19
CA THR A 102 -0.95 6.27 14.77
C THR A 102 -0.25 6.63 13.48
N PRO A 103 -0.79 7.57 12.68
CA PRO A 103 -0.09 8.03 11.47
C PRO A 103 1.34 8.51 11.75
N GLU A 104 1.56 9.19 12.87
CA GLU A 104 2.88 9.69 13.28
C GLU A 104 3.83 8.53 13.56
N GLU A 105 3.38 7.54 14.32
CA GLU A 105 4.18 6.34 14.61
C GLU A 105 4.51 5.58 13.32
N ALA A 106 3.54 5.46 12.42
CA ALA A 106 3.74 4.78 11.14
C ALA A 106 4.84 5.45 10.32
N MET A 107 4.82 6.79 10.23
CA MET A 107 5.84 7.54 9.49
C MET A 107 7.23 7.41 10.10
N GLU A 108 7.31 7.14 11.42
CA GLU A 108 8.58 6.90 12.08
C GLU A 108 9.07 5.46 11.89
N LEU A 109 8.17 4.50 11.97
CA LEU A 109 8.51 3.07 11.85
C LEU A 109 8.91 2.68 10.42
N ILE A 110 8.25 3.26 9.44
CA ILE A 110 8.53 2.97 8.03
C ILE A 110 9.81 3.70 7.63
N THR A 111 10.79 2.96 7.11
CA THR A 111 12.08 3.52 6.75
C THR A 111 12.34 3.59 5.26
N PHE A 112 11.68 2.78 4.45
CA PHE A 112 11.85 2.84 2.99
C PHE A 112 11.25 4.12 2.42
N PRO A 113 12.05 4.93 1.69
CA PRO A 113 11.55 6.18 1.12
C PRO A 113 10.33 6.00 0.20
N LEU A 114 10.30 4.93 -0.59
CA LEU A 114 9.15 4.62 -1.45
C LEU A 114 7.88 4.43 -0.63
N THR A 115 7.95 3.60 0.40
CA THR A 115 6.79 3.30 1.25
C THR A 115 6.31 4.55 1.97
N LYS A 116 7.24 5.39 2.44
CA LYS A 116 6.91 6.68 3.06
C LYS A 116 6.17 7.61 2.11
N LYS A 117 6.64 7.72 0.86
CA LYS A 117 5.99 8.58 -0.13
C LYS A 117 4.59 8.10 -0.45
N ARG A 118 4.42 6.81 -0.62
CA ARG A 118 3.10 6.22 -0.90
C ARG A 118 2.15 6.45 0.30
N LEU A 119 2.63 6.22 1.51
CA LEU A 119 1.84 6.45 2.71
C LEU A 119 1.47 7.92 2.87
N ALA A 120 2.38 8.84 2.58
CA ALA A 120 2.09 10.26 2.61
C ALA A 120 0.95 10.63 1.66
N ASN A 121 0.93 10.06 0.45
CA ASN A 121 -0.17 10.27 -0.48
C ASN A 121 -1.49 9.72 0.05
N MET A 122 -1.47 8.55 0.69
CA MET A 122 -2.67 7.95 1.29
C MET A 122 -3.19 8.78 2.47
N LEU A 123 -2.28 9.33 3.27
CA LEU A 123 -2.62 10.14 4.45
C LEU A 123 -3.06 11.57 4.09
N SER A 124 -2.71 12.05 2.91
CA SER A 124 -2.96 13.45 2.52
C SER A 124 -4.43 13.84 2.60
N GLY A 125 -5.32 12.88 2.34
CA GLY A 125 -6.76 13.15 2.34
C GLY A 125 -7.21 14.09 1.22
N ASP A 126 -6.32 14.44 0.31
CA ASP A 126 -6.70 15.28 -0.82
C ASP A 126 -7.56 14.47 -1.82
N LYS A 127 -8.21 15.18 -2.74
CA LYS A 127 -9.09 14.57 -3.73
C LYS A 127 -8.41 14.40 -5.07
N ASN A 128 -7.11 14.12 -5.04
CA ASN A 128 -6.33 13.89 -6.24
C ASN A 128 -5.98 12.42 -6.40
N ALA A 129 -5.87 11.98 -7.64
CA ALA A 129 -5.20 10.73 -7.97
C ALA A 129 -3.72 11.05 -8.16
N HIS A 130 -2.87 10.32 -7.48
CA HIS A 130 -1.42 10.55 -7.48
C HIS A 130 -0.74 9.53 -8.39
N PHE A 131 0.11 10.03 -9.29
CA PHE A 131 0.88 9.18 -10.21
C PHE A 131 2.33 9.57 -10.11
N PHE A 132 3.20 8.61 -9.79
CA PHE A 132 4.63 8.90 -9.85
C PHE A 132 5.42 7.70 -10.36
N GLY A 133 6.52 8.00 -11.03
CA GLY A 133 7.50 7.01 -11.45
C GLY A 133 8.77 7.20 -10.65
N PHE A 134 9.47 6.10 -10.37
CA PHE A 134 10.67 6.16 -9.53
C PHE A 134 11.70 5.12 -9.94
N ILE A 135 12.93 5.41 -9.54
CA ILE A 135 14.04 4.47 -9.51
C ILE A 135 14.32 4.17 -8.05
N ARG A 136 14.51 2.91 -7.70
CA ARG A 136 14.59 2.51 -6.29
C ARG A 136 15.96 2.79 -5.67
N GLU A 137 17.04 2.60 -6.40
CA GLU A 137 18.38 2.65 -5.82
C GLU A 137 19.32 3.53 -6.63
N PRO A 138 19.65 4.74 -6.19
CA PRO A 138 19.04 5.41 -5.02
C PRO A 138 17.58 5.81 -5.33
N PHE A 139 16.77 5.93 -4.30
CA PHE A 139 15.37 6.31 -4.51
C PHE A 139 15.29 7.69 -5.15
N THR A 140 14.76 7.75 -6.35
CA THR A 140 14.66 8.97 -7.14
C THR A 140 13.30 9.01 -7.81
N VAL A 141 12.54 10.07 -7.56
CA VAL A 141 11.26 10.28 -8.23
C VAL A 141 11.55 10.92 -9.58
N VAL A 142 11.16 10.26 -10.67
CA VAL A 142 11.41 10.74 -12.03
C VAL A 142 10.19 11.40 -12.67
N GLU A 143 9.02 11.19 -12.11
CA GLU A 143 7.77 11.81 -12.55
C GLU A 143 6.84 11.85 -11.34
N ASP A 144 6.15 12.97 -11.12
CA ASP A 144 5.22 13.11 -10.01
C ASP A 144 4.10 14.06 -10.41
N ILE A 145 2.92 13.50 -10.65
CA ILE A 145 1.76 14.27 -11.10
C ILE A 145 0.53 13.91 -10.28
N ALA A 146 -0.40 14.85 -10.17
CA ALA A 146 -1.64 14.64 -9.45
C ALA A 146 -2.79 15.26 -10.24
N PHE A 147 -3.91 14.58 -10.26
CA PHE A 147 -5.11 15.05 -10.97
C PHE A 147 -6.31 15.03 -10.03
N PRO A 148 -7.19 16.03 -10.08
CA PRO A 148 -8.46 15.96 -9.34
C PRO A 148 -9.28 14.77 -9.82
N VAL A 149 -9.87 14.02 -8.88
CA VAL A 149 -10.78 12.92 -9.20
C VAL A 149 -12.12 13.17 -8.53
N GLY A 150 -13.13 13.40 -9.36
CA GLY A 150 -14.48 13.65 -8.90
C GLY A 150 -14.62 14.96 -8.11
N GLU A 151 -15.60 15.00 -7.26
CA GLU A 151 -15.93 16.15 -6.42
C GLU A 151 -15.72 15.85 -4.95
#